data_acfc125dad7903d92be7608ed236cc07
#
_entry.id   acfc125dad7903d92be7608ed236cc07
#
_cell.length_a   1.000
_cell.length_b   1.000
_cell.length_c   1.000
_cell.angle_alpha   90.00
_cell.angle_beta   90.00
_cell.angle_gamma   90.00
#
_symmetry.space_group_name_H-M   'P 1'
#
loop_
_entity.id
_entity.type
_entity.pdbx_description
1 polymer ?
#
loop_
_entity_poly.entity_id
_entity_poly.type
_entity_poly.pdbx_seq_one_letter_code
_entity_poly.pdbx_strand_id
1 'polypeptide(L)'
;MDEVLVEIRRLLRDELGLSREARPGDDLVTDLQLDSVGLLTLVVGLEDRFRVALREEDASAVRTIGDLATLVLRRLEEARPC
;
A
#
# COMPACT_ATOMS: atom_id res chain seq x y z
N MET A 1 -10.98 5.94 1.39
CA MET A 1 -10.21 5.13 0.43
C MET A 1 -9.37 5.96 -0.53
N ASP A 2 -9.88 7.08 -0.99
CA ASP A 2 -9.18 7.92 -1.98
C ASP A 2 -7.83 8.42 -1.49
N GLU A 3 -7.75 8.87 -0.24
CA GLU A 3 -6.49 9.35 0.32
C GLU A 3 -5.43 8.26 0.36
N VAL A 4 -5.85 7.04 0.68
CA VAL A 4 -4.92 5.92 0.74
C VAL A 4 -4.43 5.56 -0.67
N LEU A 5 -5.34 5.53 -1.64
CA LEU A 5 -4.97 5.25 -3.03
C LEU A 5 -4.04 6.33 -3.60
N VAL A 6 -4.33 7.60 -3.30
CA VAL A 6 -3.48 8.71 -3.74
C VAL A 6 -2.07 8.55 -3.17
N GLU A 7 -1.95 8.21 -1.90
CA GLU A 7 -0.64 8.05 -1.27
C GLU A 7 0.10 6.82 -1.83
N ILE A 8 -0.61 5.72 -2.08
CA ILE A 8 -0.01 4.54 -2.69
C ILE A 8 0.58 4.90 -4.06
N ARG A 9 -0.20 5.62 -4.88
CA ARG A 9 0.26 6.05 -6.21
C ARG A 9 1.47 6.98 -6.11
N ARG A 10 1.44 7.89 -5.14
CA ARG A 10 2.55 8.80 -4.93
C ARG A 10 3.83 8.05 -4.58
N LEU A 11 3.73 7.08 -3.66
CA LEU A 11 4.88 6.28 -3.27
C LEU A 11 5.41 5.44 -4.44
N LEU A 12 4.51 4.87 -5.23
CA LEU A 12 4.92 4.09 -6.39
C LEU A 12 5.68 4.96 -7.40
N ARG A 13 5.21 6.17 -7.63
CA ARG A 13 5.83 7.08 -8.57
C ARG A 13 7.13 7.67 -8.02
N ASP A 14 7.08 8.22 -6.81
CA ASP A 14 8.19 9.01 -6.27
C ASP A 14 9.29 8.15 -5.66
N GLU A 15 8.94 7.05 -5.01
CA GLU A 15 9.91 6.20 -4.33
C GLU A 15 10.32 5.00 -5.16
N LEU A 16 9.41 4.45 -5.96
CA LEU A 16 9.65 3.23 -6.71
C LEU A 16 9.78 3.46 -8.22
N GLY A 17 9.62 4.70 -8.67
CA GLY A 17 9.85 5.06 -10.06
C GLY A 17 8.85 4.52 -11.07
N LEU A 18 7.65 4.18 -10.63
CA LEU A 18 6.62 3.70 -11.53
C LEU A 18 6.17 4.81 -12.47
N SER A 19 6.28 4.60 -13.77
CA SER A 19 6.01 5.62 -14.77
C SER A 19 4.55 5.67 -15.22
N ARG A 20 3.77 4.62 -14.96
CA ARG A 20 2.37 4.57 -15.35
C ARG A 20 1.46 4.72 -14.14
N GLU A 21 0.21 5.09 -14.40
CA GLU A 21 -0.78 5.19 -13.33
C GLU A 21 -1.20 3.79 -12.87
N ALA A 22 -1.10 3.56 -11.57
CA ALA A 22 -1.50 2.29 -10.97
C ALA A 22 -3.00 2.31 -10.67
N ARG A 23 -3.65 1.19 -10.92
CA ARG A 23 -5.10 1.01 -10.69
C ARG A 23 -5.34 0.10 -9.50
N PRO A 24 -6.48 0.24 -8.81
CA PRO A 24 -6.75 -0.62 -7.65
C PRO A 24 -6.71 -2.11 -7.95
N GLY A 25 -7.05 -2.51 -9.17
CA GLY A 25 -7.02 -3.93 -9.56
C GLY A 25 -5.65 -4.46 -9.95
N ASP A 26 -4.64 -3.59 -10.03
CA ASP A 26 -3.30 -4.03 -10.42
C ASP A 26 -2.67 -4.89 -9.34
N ASP A 27 -2.09 -6.00 -9.77
CA ASP A 27 -1.37 -6.92 -8.89
C ASP A 27 0.01 -6.32 -8.60
N LEU A 28 0.37 -6.28 -7.32
CA LEU A 28 1.63 -5.65 -6.90
C LEU A 28 2.86 -6.35 -7.45
N VAL A 29 2.79 -7.66 -7.61
CA VAL A 29 3.92 -8.44 -8.09
C VAL A 29 3.89 -8.62 -9.61
N THR A 30 2.76 -9.06 -10.18
CA THR A 30 2.70 -9.38 -11.60
C THR A 30 2.50 -8.17 -12.50
N ASP A 31 1.67 -7.23 -12.09
CA ASP A 31 1.37 -6.04 -12.92
C ASP A 31 2.38 -4.91 -12.68
N LEU A 32 2.73 -4.66 -11.43
CA LEU A 32 3.65 -3.60 -11.07
C LEU A 32 5.09 -4.08 -10.92
N GLN A 33 5.29 -5.40 -10.92
CA GLN A 33 6.61 -6.03 -10.85
C GLN A 33 7.44 -5.58 -9.63
N LEU A 34 6.76 -5.41 -8.51
CA LEU A 34 7.45 -5.06 -7.27
C LEU A 34 8.11 -6.30 -6.67
N ASP A 35 9.36 -6.16 -6.26
CA ASP A 35 10.07 -7.20 -5.52
C ASP A 35 9.87 -7.01 -4.02
N SER A 36 10.53 -7.83 -3.21
CA SER A 36 10.43 -7.76 -1.75
C SER A 36 10.81 -6.38 -1.22
N VAL A 37 11.84 -5.79 -1.80
CA VAL A 37 12.32 -4.47 -1.37
C VAL A 37 11.30 -3.39 -1.73
N GLY A 38 10.74 -3.46 -2.94
CA GLY A 38 9.72 -2.51 -3.38
C GLY A 38 8.47 -2.59 -2.53
N LEU A 39 8.01 -3.81 -2.23
CA LEU A 39 6.85 -4.01 -1.36
C LEU A 39 7.11 -3.47 0.04
N LEU A 40 8.30 -3.74 0.58
CA LEU A 40 8.66 -3.24 1.90
C LEU A 40 8.70 -1.71 1.92
N THR A 41 9.27 -1.11 0.89
CA THR A 41 9.32 0.36 0.77
C THR A 41 7.91 0.95 0.79
N LEU A 42 7.00 0.34 0.03
CA LEU A 42 5.61 0.78 -0.03
C LEU A 42 4.92 0.63 1.32
N VAL A 43 5.08 -0.51 1.96
CA VAL A 43 4.47 -0.78 3.26
C VAL A 43 5.00 0.18 4.33
N VAL A 44 6.30 0.36 4.40
CA VAL A 44 6.92 1.28 5.37
C VAL A 44 6.46 2.71 5.13
N GLY A 45 6.37 3.13 3.86
CA GLY A 45 5.88 4.46 3.53
C GLY A 45 4.45 4.69 3.99
N LEU A 46 3.59 3.69 3.83
CA LEU A 46 2.20 3.79 4.27
C LEU A 46 2.09 3.78 5.80
N GLU A 47 2.88 2.97 6.46
CA GLU A 47 2.90 2.96 7.93
C GLU A 47 3.30 4.32 8.48
N ASP A 48 4.31 4.92 7.88
CA ASP A 48 4.81 6.23 8.29
C ASP A 48 3.79 7.34 8.01
N ARG A 49 3.19 7.30 6.81
CA ARG A 49 2.25 8.35 6.39
C ARG A 49 0.96 8.34 7.19
N PHE A 50 0.42 7.17 7.46
CA PHE A 50 -0.87 7.02 8.13
C PHE A 50 -0.77 6.64 9.60
N ARG A 51 0.44 6.44 10.10
CA ARG A 51 0.68 6.09 11.50
C ARG A 51 -0.04 4.82 11.90
N VAL A 52 0.05 3.80 11.05
CA VAL A 52 -0.55 2.49 11.29
C VAL A 52 0.54 1.43 11.31
N ALA A 53 0.28 0.31 11.98
CA ALA A 53 1.18 -0.83 11.97
C ALA A 53 0.62 -1.89 11.03
N LEU A 54 1.40 -2.29 10.05
CA LEU A 54 1.04 -3.37 9.13
C LEU A 54 1.96 -4.55 9.44
N ARG A 55 1.35 -5.69 9.72
CA ARG A 55 2.11 -6.88 10.08
C ARG A 55 2.50 -7.65 8.83
N GLU A 56 3.55 -8.45 8.95
CA GLU A 56 4.01 -9.29 7.86
C GLU A 56 2.91 -10.23 7.37
N GLU A 57 2.14 -10.80 8.29
CA GLU A 57 1.01 -11.67 7.96
C GLU A 57 -0.05 -10.94 7.14
N ASP A 58 -0.31 -9.70 7.50
CA ASP A 58 -1.28 -8.86 6.76
C ASP A 58 -0.78 -8.60 5.36
N ALA A 59 0.50 -8.27 5.23
CA ALA A 59 1.11 -7.97 3.93
C ALA A 59 1.09 -9.18 3.01
N SER A 60 1.26 -10.38 3.55
CA SER A 60 1.27 -11.59 2.74
C SER A 60 -0.10 -11.93 2.16
N ALA A 61 -1.17 -11.40 2.73
CA ALA A 61 -2.53 -11.59 2.22
C ALA A 61 -2.91 -10.57 1.13
N VAL A 62 -2.09 -9.55 0.95
CA VAL A 62 -2.34 -8.48 -0.02
C VAL A 62 -1.78 -8.87 -1.38
N ARG A 63 -2.59 -8.74 -2.43
CA ARG A 63 -2.17 -9.03 -3.80
C ARG A 63 -2.26 -7.82 -4.70
N THR A 64 -3.28 -6.99 -4.52
CA THR A 64 -3.54 -5.85 -5.38
C THR A 64 -3.40 -4.55 -4.58
N ILE A 65 -3.33 -3.44 -5.32
CA ILE A 65 -3.34 -2.10 -4.70
C ILE A 65 -4.61 -1.92 -3.87
N GLY A 66 -5.75 -2.37 -4.39
CA GLY A 66 -7.01 -2.29 -3.67
C GLY A 66 -6.99 -3.06 -2.35
N ASP A 67 -6.37 -4.24 -2.35
CA ASP A 67 -6.22 -5.03 -1.12
C ASP A 67 -5.38 -4.28 -0.09
N LEU A 68 -4.30 -3.66 -0.56
CA LEU A 68 -3.41 -2.89 0.33
C LEU A 68 -4.15 -1.67 0.90
N ALA A 69 -4.89 -0.95 0.06
CA ALA A 69 -5.67 0.20 0.50
C ALA A 69 -6.72 -0.21 1.54
N THR A 70 -7.39 -1.33 1.32
CA THR A 70 -8.38 -1.86 2.25
C THR A 70 -7.75 -2.20 3.60
N LEU A 71 -6.57 -2.81 3.56
CA LEU A 71 -5.84 -3.14 4.78
C LEU A 71 -5.48 -1.88 5.58
N VAL A 72 -4.97 -0.86 4.91
CA VAL A 72 -4.62 0.40 5.57
C VAL A 72 -5.86 1.04 6.20
N LEU A 73 -6.97 1.06 5.46
CA LEU A 73 -8.22 1.62 5.99
C LEU A 73 -8.70 0.87 7.23
N ARG A 74 -8.61 -0.46 7.19
CA ARG A 74 -9.00 -1.28 8.33
C ARG A 74 -8.16 -0.95 9.56
N ARG A 75 -6.84 -0.80 9.38
CA ARG A 75 -5.95 -0.45 10.47
C ARG A 75 -6.23 0.95 11.01
N LEU A 76 -6.56 1.88 10.13
CA LEU A 76 -6.94 3.23 10.54
C LEU A 76 -8.21 3.21 11.40
N GLU A 77 -9.20 2.43 11.02
CA GLU A 77 -10.43 2.29 11.78
C GLU A 77 -10.17 1.68 13.15
N GLU A 78 -9.32 0.66 13.23
CA GLU A 78 -8.97 0.00 14.47
C GLU A 78 -8.20 0.92 15.43
N ALA A 79 -7.40 1.82 14.86
CA ALA A 79 -6.60 2.76 15.64
C ALA A 79 -7.39 3.97 16.12
N ARG A 80 -8.61 4.15 15.64
CA ARG A 80 -9.44 5.28 16.01
C ARG A 80 -9.90 5.16 17.46
N PRO A 81 -9.71 6.22 18.29
CA PRO A 81 -10.27 6.19 19.63
C PRO A 81 -11.79 6.21 19.56
N CYS A 82 -12.42 5.35 20.27
CA CYS A 82 -13.89 5.30 20.33
C CYS A 82 -14.44 6.30 21.30
#